data_a4ce8bbc757599622b6259376130604d
#
_entry.id   a4ce8bbc757599622b6259376130604d
#
_cell.length_a   1.000
_cell.length_b   1.000
_cell.length_c   1.000
_cell.angle_alpha   90.00
_cell.angle_beta   90.00
_cell.angle_gamma   90.00
#
_symmetry.space_group_name_H-M   'P 1'
#
loop_
_entity.id
_entity.type
_entity.pdbx_description
1 polymer ?
#
loop_
_entity_poly.entity_id
_entity_poly.type
_entity_poly.pdbx_seq_one_letter_code
_entity_poly.pdbx_strand_id
1 'polypeptide(L)'
;MPSFTFTASVLGTPDPRGLARFYQRLLGWPLIEDTPQWARLRPEDGGSGLSFQLAADHVPPVWPAGPGDPRMQLHLDIEVDDLQAAVALAVEAGATVAAFQPQEGVRVCQDPAGHPFCLFLPGW
;
A
#
# COMPACT_ATOMS: atom_id res chain seq x y z
N MET A 1 6.53 33.09 -8.45
CA MET A 1 6.54 32.15 -7.29
C MET A 1 6.71 30.75 -7.76
N PRO A 2 7.63 29.95 -7.15
CA PRO A 2 7.64 28.53 -7.44
C PRO A 2 6.36 27.88 -6.95
N SER A 3 5.96 26.80 -7.60
CA SER A 3 4.80 25.99 -7.19
C SER A 3 5.24 24.56 -6.84
N PHE A 4 4.53 23.95 -5.90
CA PHE A 4 4.79 22.58 -5.46
C PHE A 4 3.53 21.76 -5.63
N THR A 5 3.65 20.61 -6.26
CA THR A 5 2.54 19.68 -6.43
C THR A 5 2.95 18.32 -5.91
N PHE A 6 2.24 17.83 -4.89
CA PHE A 6 2.47 16.47 -4.38
C PHE A 6 1.88 15.46 -5.34
N THR A 7 2.72 14.57 -5.89
CA THR A 7 2.27 13.64 -6.94
C THR A 7 2.08 12.22 -6.48
N ALA A 8 2.92 11.72 -5.57
CA ALA A 8 2.83 10.31 -5.20
C ALA A 8 3.58 9.97 -3.93
N SER A 9 3.14 8.91 -3.26
CA SER A 9 3.96 8.16 -2.32
C SER A 9 4.67 7.05 -3.09
N VAL A 10 5.94 6.81 -2.78
CA VAL A 10 6.76 5.80 -3.47
C VAL A 10 7.05 4.65 -2.52
N LEU A 11 6.74 3.43 -2.94
CA LEU A 11 7.02 2.21 -2.19
C LEU A 11 8.14 1.44 -2.89
N GLY A 12 9.17 1.06 -2.12
CA GLY A 12 10.23 0.20 -2.60
C GLY A 12 9.80 -1.26 -2.63
N THR A 13 10.22 -2.00 -3.65
CA THR A 13 9.81 -3.39 -3.81
C THR A 13 10.77 -4.12 -4.77
N PRO A 14 11.01 -5.43 -4.57
CA PRO A 14 11.73 -6.21 -5.57
C PRO A 14 10.94 -6.39 -6.87
N ASP A 15 9.62 -6.15 -6.85
CA ASP A 15 8.74 -6.37 -8.00
C ASP A 15 7.77 -5.20 -8.17
N PRO A 16 8.20 -4.09 -8.82
CA PRO A 16 7.33 -2.93 -9.02
C PRO A 16 6.02 -3.25 -9.76
N ARG A 17 6.09 -4.05 -10.82
CA ARG A 17 4.89 -4.41 -11.59
C ARG A 17 3.88 -5.20 -10.76
N GLY A 18 4.36 -6.18 -10.01
CA GLY A 18 3.50 -7.01 -9.17
C GLY A 18 2.82 -6.20 -8.08
N LEU A 19 3.57 -5.32 -7.41
CA LEU A 19 3.01 -4.49 -6.35
C LEU A 19 2.03 -3.47 -6.92
N ALA A 20 2.31 -2.89 -8.08
CA ALA A 20 1.38 -1.99 -8.76
C ALA A 20 0.06 -2.69 -9.09
N ARG A 21 0.10 -3.93 -9.60
CA ARG A 21 -1.12 -4.68 -9.92
C ARG A 21 -1.94 -5.01 -8.68
N PHE A 22 -1.29 -5.28 -7.56
CA PHE A 22 -1.97 -5.49 -6.29
C PHE A 22 -2.81 -4.26 -5.92
N TYR A 23 -2.21 -3.08 -5.88
CA TYR A 23 -2.93 -1.86 -5.53
C TYR A 23 -3.92 -1.44 -6.60
N GLN A 24 -3.63 -1.69 -7.87
CA GLN A 24 -4.59 -1.44 -8.95
C GLN A 24 -5.87 -2.25 -8.74
N ARG A 25 -5.73 -3.50 -8.33
CA ARG A 25 -6.89 -4.35 -8.07
C ARG A 25 -7.75 -3.82 -6.91
N LEU A 26 -7.13 -3.28 -5.87
CA LEU A 26 -7.87 -2.73 -4.74
C LEU A 26 -8.49 -1.37 -5.06
N LEU A 27 -7.73 -0.48 -5.68
CA LEU A 27 -8.10 0.93 -5.85
C LEU A 27 -8.80 1.22 -7.18
N GLY A 28 -8.58 0.37 -8.20
CA GLY A 28 -9.14 0.59 -9.51
C GLY A 28 -8.51 1.74 -10.29
N TRP A 29 -7.32 2.20 -9.89
CA TRP A 29 -6.66 3.33 -10.53
C TRP A 29 -5.96 2.93 -11.83
N PRO A 30 -5.90 3.82 -12.83
CA PRO A 30 -5.11 3.57 -14.02
C PRO A 30 -3.64 3.38 -13.74
N LEU A 31 -3.03 2.41 -14.45
CA LEU A 31 -1.59 2.18 -14.45
C LEU A 31 -0.99 3.05 -15.55
N ILE A 32 -0.22 4.09 -15.17
CA ILE A 32 0.31 5.09 -16.12
C ILE A 32 1.77 4.87 -16.50
N GLU A 33 2.50 4.06 -15.75
CA GLU A 33 3.82 3.54 -16.13
C GLU A 33 3.94 2.10 -15.67
N ASP A 34 4.56 1.25 -16.49
CA ASP A 34 4.65 -0.18 -16.22
C ASP A 34 5.97 -0.71 -16.78
N THR A 35 7.03 -0.55 -15.99
CA THR A 35 8.36 -1.11 -16.32
C THR A 35 8.86 -1.96 -15.17
N PRO A 36 9.84 -2.85 -15.40
CA PRO A 36 10.40 -3.66 -14.31
C PRO A 36 11.06 -2.86 -13.18
N GLN A 37 11.49 -1.63 -13.46
CA GLN A 37 12.18 -0.76 -12.49
C GLN A 37 11.26 0.25 -11.83
N TRP A 38 10.12 0.55 -12.48
CA TRP A 38 9.25 1.67 -12.06
C TRP A 38 7.84 1.46 -12.58
N ALA A 39 6.87 1.49 -11.68
CA ALA A 39 5.45 1.45 -12.04
C ALA A 39 4.71 2.55 -11.30
N ARG A 40 3.63 3.07 -11.89
CA ARG A 40 2.87 4.17 -11.29
C ARG A 40 1.38 3.99 -11.49
N LEU A 41 0.64 4.18 -10.41
CA LEU A 41 -0.81 4.29 -10.40
C LEU A 41 -1.20 5.72 -10.08
N ARG A 42 -2.25 6.21 -10.73
CA ARG A 42 -2.75 7.56 -10.45
C ARG A 42 -4.27 7.57 -10.54
N PRO A 43 -4.98 8.18 -9.56
CA PRO A 43 -6.43 8.27 -9.64
C PRO A 43 -6.85 9.14 -10.83
N GLU A 44 -8.01 8.82 -11.42
CA GLU A 44 -8.50 9.53 -12.62
C GLU A 44 -8.77 11.01 -12.35
N ASP A 45 -9.10 11.37 -11.10
CA ASP A 45 -9.34 12.76 -10.73
C ASP A 45 -8.07 13.61 -10.67
N GLY A 46 -6.90 13.00 -10.88
CA GLY A 46 -5.62 13.70 -10.85
C GLY A 46 -5.04 13.94 -9.47
N GLY A 47 -5.61 13.34 -8.43
CA GLY A 47 -5.06 13.37 -7.08
C GLY A 47 -3.71 12.65 -6.98
N SER A 48 -3.09 12.69 -5.79
CA SER A 48 -1.82 12.00 -5.58
C SER A 48 -1.99 10.49 -5.74
N GLY A 49 -0.98 9.86 -6.33
CA GLY A 49 -0.99 8.45 -6.64
C GLY A 49 0.00 7.62 -5.83
N LEU A 50 0.28 6.43 -6.33
CA LEU A 50 1.29 5.52 -5.80
C LEU A 50 2.29 5.21 -6.89
N SER A 51 3.56 5.22 -6.53
CA SER A 51 4.64 4.78 -7.40
C SER A 51 5.39 3.63 -6.73
N PHE A 52 5.97 2.77 -7.55
CA PHE A 52 6.63 1.56 -7.10
C PHE A 52 8.01 1.51 -7.72
N GLN A 53 9.04 1.54 -6.86
CA GLN A 53 10.43 1.65 -7.27
C GLN A 53 11.16 0.34 -7.01
N LEU A 54 11.93 -0.13 -7.98
CA LEU A 54 12.74 -1.31 -7.79
C LEU A 54 13.74 -1.09 -6.66
N ALA A 55 13.66 -1.96 -5.66
CA ALA A 55 14.56 -2.03 -4.53
C ALA A 55 14.86 -3.51 -4.29
N ALA A 56 15.90 -4.03 -4.95
CA ALA A 56 16.25 -5.44 -4.89
C ALA A 56 16.64 -5.88 -3.46
N ASP A 57 17.14 -4.95 -2.66
CA ASP A 57 17.54 -5.15 -1.28
C ASP A 57 16.46 -4.75 -0.26
N HIS A 58 15.21 -4.61 -0.72
CA HIS A 58 14.11 -4.22 0.14
C HIS A 58 13.96 -5.17 1.34
N VAL A 59 13.87 -4.59 2.53
CA VAL A 59 13.60 -5.30 3.78
C VAL A 59 12.21 -4.86 4.27
N PRO A 60 11.25 -5.78 4.39
CA PRO A 60 9.92 -5.42 4.89
C PRO A 60 9.99 -4.83 6.30
N PRO A 61 9.24 -3.76 6.58
CA PRO A 61 9.16 -3.23 7.94
C PRO A 61 8.38 -4.17 8.85
N VAL A 62 8.66 -4.06 10.16
CA VAL A 62 7.93 -4.78 11.19
C VAL A 62 7.08 -3.78 11.96
N TRP A 63 5.80 -4.07 12.14
CA TRP A 63 4.88 -3.21 12.89
C TRP A 63 3.94 -4.07 13.74
N PRO A 64 3.94 -3.93 15.06
CA PRO A 64 4.81 -3.05 15.86
C PRO A 64 6.25 -3.58 15.89
N ALA A 65 7.22 -2.64 15.83
CA ALA A 65 8.62 -2.98 15.79
C ALA A 65 9.19 -3.16 17.20
N GLY A 66 10.00 -4.22 17.39
CA GLY A 66 10.81 -4.41 18.56
C GLY A 66 12.23 -3.85 18.39
N PRO A 67 13.10 -4.00 19.40
CA PRO A 67 14.48 -3.55 19.30
C PRO A 67 15.20 -4.20 18.11
N GLY A 68 15.85 -3.39 17.27
CA GLY A 68 16.59 -3.89 16.13
C GLY A 68 15.75 -4.20 14.88
N ASP A 69 14.44 -4.16 14.98
CA ASP A 69 13.56 -4.39 13.82
C ASP A 69 13.54 -3.18 12.91
N PRO A 70 13.43 -3.40 11.57
CA PRO A 70 13.20 -2.30 10.64
C PRO A 70 11.81 -1.71 10.89
N ARG A 71 11.75 -0.39 11.09
CA ARG A 71 10.51 0.30 11.41
C ARG A 71 9.85 0.81 10.15
N MET A 72 8.52 0.76 10.10
CA MET A 72 7.80 1.43 9.02
C MET A 72 7.99 2.95 9.14
N GLN A 73 8.14 3.61 7.99
CA GLN A 73 8.21 5.06 7.92
C GLN A 73 6.83 5.65 7.61
N LEU A 74 5.99 4.87 6.97
CA LEU A 74 4.60 5.23 6.69
C LEU A 74 3.78 3.97 6.47
N HIS A 75 2.48 4.11 6.52
CA HIS A 75 1.56 3.10 6.04
C HIS A 75 0.43 3.80 5.27
N LEU A 76 -0.28 3.04 4.46
CA LEU A 76 -1.40 3.57 3.70
C LEU A 76 -2.70 3.30 4.46
N ASP A 77 -3.62 4.26 4.43
CA ASP A 77 -4.97 4.08 4.94
C ASP A 77 -5.96 4.08 3.78
N ILE A 78 -6.77 3.04 3.70
CA ILE A 78 -7.76 2.87 2.63
C ILE A 78 -9.13 2.67 3.26
N GLU A 79 -10.03 3.63 3.06
CA GLU A 79 -11.40 3.54 3.56
C GLU A 79 -12.19 2.55 2.73
N VAL A 80 -12.95 1.69 3.40
CA VAL A 80 -13.81 0.69 2.76
C VAL A 80 -15.20 0.73 3.40
N ASP A 81 -16.18 0.25 2.69
CA ASP A 81 -17.58 0.20 3.18
C ASP A 81 -17.94 -1.16 3.81
N ASP A 82 -17.19 -2.20 3.51
CA ASP A 82 -17.39 -3.55 4.06
C ASP A 82 -16.03 -4.13 4.41
N LEU A 83 -15.69 -4.13 5.69
CA LEU A 83 -14.37 -4.52 6.15
C LEU A 83 -14.05 -5.99 5.86
N GLN A 84 -15.00 -6.88 6.12
CA GLN A 84 -14.79 -8.31 5.90
C GLN A 84 -14.58 -8.63 4.42
N ALA A 85 -15.40 -8.07 3.55
CA ALA A 85 -15.27 -8.26 2.10
C ALA A 85 -13.98 -7.65 1.56
N ALA A 86 -13.60 -6.47 2.07
CA ALA A 86 -12.37 -5.81 1.64
C ALA A 86 -11.13 -6.62 2.03
N VAL A 87 -11.09 -7.15 3.25
CA VAL A 87 -9.99 -8.00 3.71
C VAL A 87 -9.90 -9.25 2.84
N ALA A 88 -11.04 -9.90 2.55
CA ALA A 88 -11.05 -11.10 1.71
C ALA A 88 -10.50 -10.82 0.31
N LEU A 89 -10.88 -9.69 -0.29
CA LEU A 89 -10.36 -9.30 -1.60
C LEU A 89 -8.86 -9.00 -1.54
N ALA A 90 -8.41 -8.29 -0.50
CA ALA A 90 -6.99 -7.98 -0.34
C ALA A 90 -6.14 -9.24 -0.21
N VAL A 91 -6.59 -10.21 0.59
CA VAL A 91 -5.91 -11.50 0.77
C VAL A 91 -5.87 -12.28 -0.54
N GLU A 92 -6.97 -12.32 -1.27
CA GLU A 92 -7.01 -12.97 -2.59
C GLU A 92 -6.03 -12.31 -3.56
N ALA A 93 -5.85 -10.99 -3.47
CA ALA A 93 -4.93 -10.26 -4.33
C ALA A 93 -3.45 -10.42 -3.91
N GLY A 94 -3.18 -10.93 -2.72
CA GLY A 94 -1.81 -11.22 -2.26
C GLY A 94 -1.43 -10.61 -0.91
N ALA A 95 -2.35 -9.95 -0.21
CA ALA A 95 -2.07 -9.37 1.10
C ALA A 95 -2.04 -10.43 2.20
N THR A 96 -1.37 -10.08 3.30
CA THR A 96 -1.38 -10.83 4.55
C THR A 96 -2.05 -9.98 5.61
N VAL A 97 -2.87 -10.60 6.46
CA VAL A 97 -3.48 -9.92 7.60
C VAL A 97 -2.51 -10.00 8.78
N ALA A 98 -2.20 -8.87 9.39
CA ALA A 98 -1.29 -8.82 10.53
C ALA A 98 -1.93 -9.46 11.76
N ALA A 99 -1.09 -9.99 12.66
CA ALA A 99 -1.56 -10.43 13.97
C ALA A 99 -1.98 -9.24 14.86
N PHE A 100 -1.31 -8.10 14.69
CA PHE A 100 -1.57 -6.88 15.44
C PHE A 100 -2.81 -6.17 14.90
N GLN A 101 -3.90 -6.17 15.69
CA GLN A 101 -5.18 -5.57 15.32
C GLN A 101 -5.69 -4.72 16.49
N PRO A 102 -5.19 -3.47 16.61
CA PRO A 102 -5.49 -2.66 17.79
C PRO A 102 -6.89 -2.05 17.80
N GLN A 103 -7.61 -2.02 16.68
CA GLN A 103 -8.91 -1.36 16.59
C GLN A 103 -9.93 -2.23 15.86
N GLU A 104 -11.17 -2.20 16.31
CA GLU A 104 -12.23 -3.07 15.81
C GLU A 104 -12.64 -2.74 14.36
N GLY A 105 -12.73 -1.47 14.01
CA GLY A 105 -13.16 -1.02 12.69
C GLY A 105 -12.00 -0.84 11.69
N VAL A 106 -10.81 -1.32 12.04
CA VAL A 106 -9.60 -1.21 11.22
C VAL A 106 -8.95 -2.58 11.11
N ARG A 107 -8.42 -2.92 9.93
CA ARG A 107 -7.59 -4.11 9.77
C ARG A 107 -6.23 -3.73 9.22
N VAL A 108 -5.20 -4.09 9.97
CA VAL A 108 -3.81 -3.92 9.57
C VAL A 108 -3.44 -5.09 8.67
N CYS A 109 -2.92 -4.78 7.50
CA CYS A 109 -2.48 -5.77 6.52
C CYS A 109 -1.07 -5.45 6.04
N GLN A 110 -0.43 -6.43 5.41
CA GLN A 110 0.81 -6.21 4.66
C GLN A 110 0.55 -6.49 3.18
N ASP A 111 1.08 -5.66 2.32
CA ASP A 111 1.03 -5.89 0.87
C ASP A 111 2.05 -6.98 0.46
N PRO A 112 2.09 -7.40 -0.81
CA PRO A 112 3.02 -8.44 -1.25
C PRO A 112 4.50 -8.14 -1.01
N ALA A 113 4.88 -6.87 -0.85
CA ALA A 113 6.25 -6.48 -0.50
C ALA A 113 6.44 -6.30 1.01
N GLY A 114 5.39 -6.52 1.82
CA GLY A 114 5.44 -6.41 3.27
C GLY A 114 5.20 -5.00 3.81
N HIS A 115 4.86 -4.03 2.96
CA HIS A 115 4.48 -2.70 3.48
C HIS A 115 3.14 -2.77 4.18
N PRO A 116 3.01 -2.16 5.37
CA PRO A 116 1.74 -2.15 6.08
C PRO A 116 0.74 -1.19 5.41
N PHE A 117 -0.51 -1.59 5.40
CA PHE A 117 -1.63 -0.74 5.05
C PHE A 117 -2.83 -1.12 5.90
N CYS A 118 -3.70 -0.14 6.15
CA CYS A 118 -4.91 -0.35 6.92
C CYS A 118 -6.14 -0.21 6.04
N LEU A 119 -7.08 -1.12 6.23
CA LEU A 119 -8.44 -1.00 5.70
C LEU A 119 -9.31 -0.56 6.86
N PHE A 120 -10.11 0.48 6.68
CA PHE A 120 -10.91 1.01 7.79
C PHE A 120 -12.31 1.41 7.34
N LEU A 121 -13.26 1.27 8.26
CA LEU A 121 -14.64 1.73 8.06
C LEU A 121 -14.75 3.23 8.31
N PRO A 122 -15.73 3.92 7.67
CA PRO A 122 -15.97 5.33 7.98
C PRO A 122 -16.14 5.58 9.49
N GLY A 123 -15.50 6.63 9.96
CA GLY A 123 -15.54 7.01 11.38
C GLY A 123 -14.44 6.41 12.26
N TRP A 124 -13.59 5.60 11.69
CA TRP A 124 -12.47 4.97 12.42
C TRP A 124 -11.11 5.61 12.13
#